data_1b0bfc6fd25e4c4f062829b784044851
#
_entry.id   1b0bfc6fd25e4c4f062829b784044851
#
_cell.length_a   1.000
_cell.length_b   1.000
_cell.length_c   1.000
_cell.angle_alpha   90.00
_cell.angle_beta   90.00
_cell.angle_gamma   90.00
#
_symmetry.space_group_name_H-M   'P 1'
#
loop_
_entity.id
_entity.type
_entity.pdbx_description
1 polymer ?
#
loop_
_entity_poly.entity_id
_entity_poly.type
_entity_poly.pdbx_seq_one_letter_code
_entity_poly.pdbx_strand_id
1 'polypeptide(L)'
;MRQNDRLDVTEHYCVFETAIGVCGVAWSKQSVTRVQLPEGSRSATEFRLRARSASGGTGVPPVTVRSAIALLERYFAGEKVDLSGVALDLSGVASFHRKIYDGARALAWGETATYGELARQAGFPGAARAVGRAMGSNPVPIIIPCHRVLAAGRKIGGFSAHGGTITKARLLALEGVHLGHGTPLLPGLDER
;
A
#
# COMPACT_ATOMS: atom_id res chain seq x y z
N MET A 1 9.21 13.69 -36.25
CA MET A 1 9.00 12.26 -35.96
C MET A 1 9.66 11.99 -34.61
N ARG A 2 8.91 12.11 -33.52
CA ARG A 2 9.40 11.82 -32.17
C ARG A 2 8.92 10.42 -31.82
N GLN A 3 9.84 9.47 -31.92
CA GLN A 3 9.65 8.09 -31.56
C GLN A 3 9.39 8.02 -30.05
N ASN A 4 8.23 7.49 -29.69
CA ASN A 4 7.74 7.34 -28.34
C ASN A 4 8.54 6.19 -27.69
N ASP A 5 9.68 6.49 -27.09
CA ASP A 5 10.47 5.59 -26.26
C ASP A 5 9.73 5.35 -24.92
N ARG A 6 8.54 4.80 -24.99
CA ARG A 6 8.03 3.99 -23.88
C ARG A 6 8.83 2.70 -23.94
N LEU A 7 9.96 2.67 -23.23
CA LEU A 7 10.62 1.42 -22.88
C LEU A 7 9.53 0.49 -22.38
N ASP A 8 9.36 -0.61 -23.12
CA ASP A 8 8.40 -1.67 -22.81
C ASP A 8 8.89 -2.34 -21.51
N VAL A 9 8.52 -1.74 -20.37
CA VAL A 9 8.93 -2.23 -19.06
C VAL A 9 8.03 -3.39 -18.73
N THR A 10 8.49 -4.59 -19.04
CA THR A 10 7.79 -5.83 -18.69
C THR A 10 7.64 -5.91 -17.18
N GLU A 11 6.42 -5.91 -16.73
CA GLU A 11 6.05 -6.03 -15.33
C GLU A 11 5.70 -7.49 -15.03
N HIS A 12 6.39 -8.11 -14.08
CA HIS A 12 6.11 -9.45 -13.59
C HIS A 12 5.34 -9.40 -12.27
N TYR A 13 4.69 -10.49 -11.90
CA TYR A 13 3.99 -10.58 -10.62
C TYR A 13 4.07 -11.99 -10.01
N CYS A 14 3.83 -12.05 -8.71
CA CYS A 14 3.53 -13.28 -7.98
C CYS A 14 2.54 -13.02 -6.84
N VAL A 15 1.97 -14.08 -6.31
CA VAL A 15 1.15 -14.08 -5.10
C VAL A 15 1.85 -14.87 -4.00
N PHE A 16 1.66 -14.47 -2.74
CA PHE A 16 2.30 -15.05 -1.58
C PHE A 16 1.35 -15.07 -0.38
N GLU A 17 1.56 -16.02 0.54
CA GLU A 17 0.73 -16.16 1.73
C GLU A 17 1.16 -15.17 2.81
N THR A 18 0.20 -14.66 3.57
CA THR A 18 0.43 -13.82 4.74
C THR A 18 -0.56 -14.19 5.86
N ALA A 19 -0.33 -13.70 7.07
CA ALA A 19 -1.25 -13.91 8.20
C ALA A 19 -2.68 -13.39 7.96
N ILE A 20 -2.86 -12.45 7.00
CA ILE A 20 -4.17 -11.89 6.66
C ILE A 20 -4.78 -12.50 5.38
N GLY A 21 -4.10 -13.47 4.77
CA GLY A 21 -4.49 -14.12 3.51
C GLY A 21 -3.50 -13.88 2.38
N VAL A 22 -3.90 -14.27 1.17
CA VAL A 22 -3.04 -14.18 -0.02
C VAL A 22 -2.89 -12.72 -0.47
N CYS A 23 -1.67 -12.24 -0.46
CA CYS A 23 -1.28 -10.96 -1.06
C CYS A 23 -0.64 -11.17 -2.44
N GLY A 24 -0.49 -10.10 -3.19
CA GLY A 24 0.22 -10.12 -4.46
C GLY A 24 1.20 -8.95 -4.58
N VAL A 25 2.25 -9.16 -5.33
CA VAL A 25 3.24 -8.14 -5.67
C VAL A 25 3.52 -8.16 -7.16
N ALA A 26 3.63 -6.98 -7.77
CA ALA A 26 4.15 -6.81 -9.11
C ALA A 26 5.43 -5.96 -9.06
N TRP A 27 6.30 -6.18 -10.02
CA TRP A 27 7.58 -5.47 -10.09
C TRP A 27 8.04 -5.28 -11.54
N SER A 28 8.84 -4.25 -11.74
CA SER A 28 9.63 -4.03 -12.95
C SER A 28 11.11 -4.04 -12.58
N LYS A 29 11.93 -4.73 -13.35
CA LYS A 29 13.36 -4.87 -13.02
C LYS A 29 13.55 -5.33 -11.57
N GLN A 30 13.98 -4.45 -10.67
CA GLN A 30 14.27 -4.72 -9.26
C GLN A 30 13.38 -3.92 -8.29
N SER A 31 12.37 -3.21 -8.79
CA SER A 31 11.53 -2.29 -8.01
C SER A 31 10.08 -2.74 -7.99
N VAL A 32 9.43 -2.64 -6.84
CA VAL A 32 8.00 -2.94 -6.67
C VAL A 32 7.18 -1.85 -7.36
N THR A 33 6.26 -2.27 -8.22
CA THR A 33 5.31 -1.39 -8.91
C THR A 33 3.93 -1.44 -8.28
N ARG A 34 3.58 -2.57 -7.66
CA ARG A 34 2.26 -2.80 -7.08
C ARG A 34 2.29 -3.78 -5.92
N VAL A 35 1.41 -3.54 -4.95
CA VAL A 35 1.02 -4.49 -3.92
C VAL A 35 -0.49 -4.65 -3.97
N GLN A 36 -0.98 -5.89 -3.95
CA GLN A 36 -2.40 -6.22 -3.85
C GLN A 36 -2.66 -6.88 -2.50
N LEU A 37 -3.50 -6.25 -1.70
CA LEU A 37 -4.01 -6.84 -0.45
C LEU A 37 -5.00 -7.97 -0.77
N PRO A 38 -5.26 -8.88 0.19
CA PRO A 38 -6.18 -9.99 -0.04
C PRO A 38 -7.56 -9.53 -0.51
N GLU A 39 -8.08 -10.22 -1.49
CA GLU A 39 -9.47 -10.22 -1.89
C GLU A 39 -10.18 -11.44 -1.26
N GLY A 40 -11.39 -11.75 -1.65
CA GLY A 40 -12.14 -12.89 -1.09
C GLY A 40 -11.53 -14.29 -1.35
N SER A 41 -10.57 -14.42 -2.26
CA SER A 41 -9.86 -15.67 -2.58
C SER A 41 -8.51 -15.39 -3.24
N ARG A 42 -7.65 -16.45 -3.30
CA ARG A 42 -6.37 -16.40 -4.03
C ARG A 42 -6.56 -15.97 -5.49
N SER A 43 -7.52 -16.62 -6.17
CA SER A 43 -7.81 -16.31 -7.58
C SER A 43 -8.33 -14.88 -7.78
N ALA A 44 -9.13 -14.37 -6.87
CA ALA A 44 -9.61 -12.98 -6.92
C ALA A 44 -8.46 -11.98 -6.70
N THR A 45 -7.56 -12.25 -5.76
CA THR A 45 -6.36 -11.43 -5.52
C THR A 45 -5.46 -11.40 -6.75
N GLU A 46 -5.17 -12.56 -7.34
CA GLU A 46 -4.36 -12.67 -8.55
C GLU A 46 -5.02 -11.98 -9.74
N PHE A 47 -6.32 -12.19 -9.96
CA PHE A 47 -7.07 -11.54 -11.03
C PHE A 47 -6.99 -10.02 -10.92
N ARG A 48 -7.19 -9.47 -9.72
CA ARG A 48 -7.15 -8.04 -9.48
C ARG A 48 -5.74 -7.45 -9.66
N LEU A 49 -4.71 -8.20 -9.26
CA LEU A 49 -3.31 -7.82 -9.49
C LEU A 49 -3.02 -7.74 -10.99
N ARG A 50 -3.35 -8.79 -11.75
CA ARG A 50 -3.16 -8.87 -13.21
C ARG A 50 -3.90 -7.76 -13.95
N ALA A 51 -5.15 -7.49 -13.58
CA ALA A 51 -5.97 -6.45 -14.24
C ALA A 51 -5.37 -5.04 -14.11
N ARG A 52 -4.42 -4.84 -13.21
CA ARG A 52 -3.80 -3.55 -12.90
C ARG A 52 -2.30 -3.51 -13.20
N SER A 53 -1.71 -4.65 -13.54
CA SER A 53 -0.30 -4.78 -13.89
C SER A 53 -0.14 -4.81 -15.40
N ALA A 54 0.94 -4.24 -15.90
CA ALA A 54 1.25 -4.30 -17.31
C ALA A 54 1.71 -5.71 -17.71
N SER A 55 1.73 -6.00 -18.96
CA SER A 55 1.79 -7.22 -19.77
C SER A 55 2.77 -8.35 -19.43
N GLY A 56 3.45 -8.36 -18.29
CA GLY A 56 4.32 -9.48 -17.88
C GLY A 56 3.50 -10.58 -17.19
N GLY A 57 3.86 -11.83 -17.38
CA GLY A 57 3.24 -12.97 -16.71
C GLY A 57 3.74 -13.14 -15.25
N THR A 58 3.41 -14.29 -14.67
CA THR A 58 4.02 -14.73 -13.42
C THR A 58 5.53 -14.85 -13.58
N GLY A 59 6.28 -14.46 -12.54
CA GLY A 59 7.73 -14.50 -12.57
C GLY A 59 8.35 -14.90 -11.23
N VAL A 60 9.65 -15.20 -11.27
CA VAL A 60 10.44 -15.38 -10.05
C VAL A 60 10.93 -14.01 -9.59
N PRO A 61 10.54 -13.54 -8.39
CA PRO A 61 10.93 -12.23 -7.93
C PRO A 61 12.44 -12.12 -7.70
N PRO A 62 13.09 -11.01 -8.11
CA PRO A 62 14.50 -10.76 -7.83
C PRO A 62 14.74 -10.56 -6.33
N VAL A 63 15.98 -10.57 -5.89
CA VAL A 63 16.36 -10.51 -4.46
C VAL A 63 15.72 -9.33 -3.74
N THR A 64 15.74 -8.14 -4.35
CA THR A 64 15.15 -6.92 -3.78
C THR A 64 13.65 -7.05 -3.55
N VAL A 65 12.93 -7.68 -4.49
CA VAL A 65 11.49 -7.92 -4.37
C VAL A 65 11.19 -9.04 -3.37
N ARG A 66 12.02 -10.10 -3.32
CA ARG A 66 11.89 -11.14 -2.27
C ARG A 66 12.07 -10.54 -0.88
N SER A 67 13.03 -9.64 -0.71
CA SER A 67 13.20 -8.92 0.57
C SER A 67 11.97 -8.08 0.92
N ALA A 68 11.35 -7.41 -0.06
CA ALA A 68 10.11 -6.67 0.17
C ALA A 68 8.94 -7.60 0.57
N ILE A 69 8.82 -8.78 -0.08
CA ILE A 69 7.82 -9.81 0.29
C ILE A 69 8.04 -10.25 1.73
N ALA A 70 9.26 -10.61 2.12
CA ALA A 70 9.57 -11.04 3.49
C ALA A 70 9.24 -9.97 4.54
N LEU A 71 9.48 -8.68 4.22
CA LEU A 71 9.08 -7.58 5.08
C LEU A 71 7.56 -7.43 5.19
N LEU A 72 6.83 -7.64 4.10
CA LEU A 72 5.35 -7.61 4.11
C LEU A 72 4.78 -8.79 4.92
N GLU A 73 5.34 -10.00 4.80
CA GLU A 73 4.94 -11.16 5.59
C GLU A 73 5.11 -10.90 7.09
N ARG A 74 6.27 -10.36 7.50
CA ARG A 74 6.56 -9.98 8.88
C ARG A 74 5.63 -8.85 9.36
N TYR A 75 5.37 -7.84 8.51
CA TYR A 75 4.42 -6.78 8.81
C TYR A 75 3.04 -7.35 9.16
N PHE A 76 2.51 -8.25 8.32
CA PHE A 76 1.21 -8.86 8.54
C PHE A 76 1.18 -9.87 9.69
N ALA A 77 2.33 -10.38 10.12
CA ALA A 77 2.48 -11.15 11.36
C ALA A 77 2.50 -10.25 12.62
N GLY A 78 2.37 -8.93 12.48
CA GLY A 78 2.33 -7.97 13.57
C GLY A 78 3.71 -7.48 14.01
N GLU A 79 4.77 -7.77 13.26
CA GLU A 79 6.10 -7.26 13.57
C GLU A 79 6.25 -5.81 13.12
N LYS A 80 6.87 -5.00 13.96
CA LYS A 80 7.28 -3.65 13.58
C LYS A 80 8.44 -3.72 12.61
N VAL A 81 8.19 -3.44 11.34
CA VAL A 81 9.19 -3.46 10.26
C VAL A 81 9.35 -2.08 9.62
N ASP A 82 10.55 -1.80 9.12
CA ASP A 82 10.80 -0.62 8.30
C ASP A 82 10.70 -0.97 6.82
N LEU A 83 9.73 -0.37 6.14
CA LEU A 83 9.47 -0.52 4.71
C LEU A 83 10.02 0.66 3.88
N SER A 84 10.66 1.65 4.51
CA SER A 84 11.14 2.87 3.83
C SER A 84 12.22 2.58 2.80
N GLY A 85 13.05 1.53 3.01
CA GLY A 85 14.10 1.10 2.10
C GLY A 85 13.61 0.31 0.88
N VAL A 86 12.34 -0.06 0.79
CA VAL A 86 11.82 -0.81 -0.37
C VAL A 86 11.84 0.06 -1.62
N ALA A 87 12.55 -0.42 -2.66
CA ALA A 87 12.62 0.25 -3.94
C ALA A 87 11.26 0.18 -4.67
N LEU A 88 10.72 1.33 -5.05
CA LEU A 88 9.47 1.47 -5.78
C LEU A 88 9.71 2.05 -7.18
N ASP A 89 9.00 1.51 -8.16
CA ASP A 89 8.88 2.14 -9.47
C ASP A 89 7.52 2.86 -9.56
N LEU A 90 7.56 4.17 -9.40
CA LEU A 90 6.41 5.07 -9.50
C LEU A 90 6.52 5.97 -10.75
N SER A 91 7.25 5.53 -11.78
CA SER A 91 7.51 6.34 -13.00
C SER A 91 6.22 6.79 -13.70
N GLY A 92 5.18 5.95 -13.70
CA GLY A 92 3.85 6.28 -14.26
C GLY A 92 2.96 7.12 -13.34
N VAL A 93 3.41 7.47 -12.13
CA VAL A 93 2.60 8.20 -11.14
C VAL A 93 2.82 9.71 -11.30
N ALA A 94 1.72 10.49 -11.31
CA ALA A 94 1.77 11.95 -11.40
C ALA A 94 2.62 12.57 -10.27
N SER A 95 3.32 13.66 -10.56
CA SER A 95 4.25 14.32 -9.62
C SER A 95 3.61 14.72 -8.29
N PHE A 96 2.36 15.21 -8.33
CA PHE A 96 1.58 15.51 -7.11
C PHE A 96 1.41 14.25 -6.24
N HIS A 97 0.98 13.12 -6.83
CA HIS A 97 0.78 11.87 -6.08
C HIS A 97 2.09 11.36 -5.49
N ARG A 98 3.21 11.45 -6.23
CA ARG A 98 4.54 11.05 -5.71
C ARG A 98 4.92 11.84 -4.46
N LYS A 99 4.77 13.17 -4.47
CA LYS A 99 5.03 14.01 -3.28
C LYS A 99 4.15 13.62 -2.08
N ILE A 100 2.87 13.28 -2.34
CA ILE A 100 1.97 12.82 -1.28
C ILE A 100 2.39 11.44 -0.77
N TYR A 101 2.82 10.53 -1.65
CA TYR A 101 3.30 9.20 -1.27
C TYR A 101 4.60 9.26 -0.47
N ASP A 102 5.53 10.16 -0.84
CA ASP A 102 6.76 10.40 -0.07
C ASP A 102 6.45 10.90 1.35
N GLY A 103 5.53 11.85 1.47
CA GLY A 103 5.06 12.33 2.79
C GLY A 103 4.37 11.24 3.60
N ALA A 104 3.57 10.38 2.98
CA ALA A 104 2.93 9.26 3.67
C ALA A 104 3.96 8.21 4.12
N ARG A 105 4.99 7.91 3.31
CA ARG A 105 6.07 6.98 3.66
C ARG A 105 6.92 7.45 4.84
N ALA A 106 6.96 8.75 5.09
CA ALA A 106 7.68 9.30 6.25
C ALA A 106 6.95 9.06 7.59
N LEU A 107 5.66 8.70 7.56
CA LEU A 107 4.93 8.34 8.78
C LEU A 107 5.47 7.02 9.34
N ALA A 108 5.88 7.04 10.60
CA ALA A 108 6.40 5.87 11.29
C ALA A 108 5.28 4.87 11.65
N TRP A 109 5.65 3.68 12.09
CA TRP A 109 4.74 2.67 12.65
C TRP A 109 3.93 3.26 13.81
N GLY A 110 2.59 3.16 13.72
CA GLY A 110 1.66 3.72 14.71
C GLY A 110 1.48 5.24 14.64
N GLU A 111 2.21 5.94 13.75
CA GLU A 111 2.01 7.35 13.50
C GLU A 111 0.90 7.58 12.48
N THR A 112 0.07 8.58 12.70
CA THR A 112 -1.02 8.93 11.78
C THR A 112 -1.02 10.43 11.46
N ALA A 113 -1.43 10.76 10.25
CA ALA A 113 -1.71 12.14 9.85
C ALA A 113 -3.11 12.26 9.27
N THR A 114 -3.73 13.43 9.33
CA THR A 114 -4.95 13.70 8.57
C THR A 114 -4.61 14.04 7.11
N TYR A 115 -5.56 13.88 6.19
CA TYR A 115 -5.39 14.32 4.80
C TYR A 115 -4.97 15.80 4.71
N GLY A 116 -5.44 16.65 5.63
CA GLY A 116 -5.08 18.07 5.67
C GLY A 116 -3.65 18.31 6.18
N GLU A 117 -3.20 17.56 7.18
CA GLU A 117 -1.82 17.61 7.70
C GLU A 117 -0.85 17.15 6.63
N LEU A 118 -1.12 16.02 5.99
CA LEU A 118 -0.29 15.50 4.90
C LEU A 118 -0.23 16.47 3.70
N ALA A 119 -1.37 17.11 3.37
CA ALA A 119 -1.40 18.13 2.33
C ALA A 119 -0.46 19.32 2.66
N ARG A 120 -0.51 19.82 3.90
CA ARG A 120 0.36 20.92 4.34
C ARG A 120 1.84 20.53 4.33
N GLN A 121 2.17 19.36 4.85
CA GLN A 121 3.55 18.83 4.87
C GLN A 121 4.13 18.66 3.47
N ALA A 122 3.31 18.24 2.51
CA ALA A 122 3.71 18.08 1.12
C ALA A 122 3.77 19.41 0.32
N GLY A 123 3.47 20.56 0.94
CA GLY A 123 3.49 21.88 0.31
C GLY A 123 2.22 22.25 -0.45
N PHE A 124 1.09 21.58 -0.17
CA PHE A 124 -0.20 21.81 -0.82
C PHE A 124 -1.32 22.10 0.20
N PRO A 125 -1.23 23.21 0.97
CA PRO A 125 -2.24 23.55 1.96
C PRO A 125 -3.63 23.66 1.30
N GLY A 126 -4.67 23.12 1.96
CA GLY A 126 -6.04 23.12 1.43
C GLY A 126 -6.37 21.94 0.49
N ALA A 127 -5.37 21.14 0.05
CA ALA A 127 -5.56 20.07 -0.93
C ALA A 127 -6.02 18.72 -0.33
N ALA A 128 -6.65 18.71 0.85
CA ALA A 128 -7.03 17.46 1.54
C ALA A 128 -7.84 16.47 0.67
N ARG A 129 -8.79 16.97 -0.15
CA ARG A 129 -9.56 16.13 -1.09
C ARG A 129 -8.69 15.52 -2.19
N ALA A 130 -7.71 16.28 -2.70
CA ALA A 130 -6.76 15.76 -3.70
C ALA A 130 -5.83 14.71 -3.10
N VAL A 131 -5.38 14.90 -1.85
CA VAL A 131 -4.64 13.88 -1.09
C VAL A 131 -5.48 12.62 -0.90
N GLY A 132 -6.77 12.75 -0.56
CA GLY A 132 -7.69 11.61 -0.47
C GLY A 132 -7.77 10.81 -1.78
N ARG A 133 -7.85 11.48 -2.93
CA ARG A 133 -7.81 10.82 -4.25
C ARG A 133 -6.47 10.13 -4.52
N ALA A 134 -5.35 10.78 -4.20
CA ALA A 134 -4.02 10.19 -4.32
C ALA A 134 -3.91 8.91 -3.47
N MET A 135 -4.32 8.96 -2.20
CA MET A 135 -4.33 7.79 -1.31
C MET A 135 -5.25 6.68 -1.83
N GLY A 136 -6.40 7.02 -2.42
CA GLY A 136 -7.34 6.06 -3.00
C GLY A 136 -6.80 5.34 -4.25
N SER A 137 -5.84 5.94 -4.95
CA SER A 137 -5.16 5.37 -6.13
C SER A 137 -3.76 4.81 -5.83
N ASN A 138 -3.38 4.69 -4.56
CA ASN A 138 -2.10 4.16 -4.14
C ASN A 138 -1.83 2.76 -4.72
N PRO A 139 -0.77 2.58 -5.54
CA PRO A 139 -0.49 1.28 -6.16
C PRO A 139 0.21 0.29 -5.21
N VAL A 140 0.83 0.75 -4.12
CA VAL A 140 1.65 -0.08 -3.23
C VAL A 140 1.24 0.11 -1.76
N PRO A 141 -0.01 -0.26 -1.40
CA PRO A 141 -0.46 -0.14 -0.01
C PRO A 141 0.49 -0.88 0.95
N ILE A 142 0.50 -0.48 2.21
CA ILE A 142 1.43 -0.85 3.27
C ILE A 142 2.80 -0.19 3.09
N ILE A 143 3.49 -0.36 1.97
CA ILE A 143 4.77 0.31 1.69
C ILE A 143 4.57 1.82 1.59
N ILE A 144 3.48 2.26 0.94
CA ILE A 144 2.93 3.61 1.08
C ILE A 144 1.73 3.49 2.03
N PRO A 145 1.85 3.89 3.29
CA PRO A 145 0.89 3.55 4.34
C PRO A 145 -0.36 4.43 4.30
N CYS A 146 -1.17 4.31 3.24
CA CYS A 146 -2.41 5.07 3.10
C CYS A 146 -3.41 4.80 4.24
N HIS A 147 -3.29 3.67 4.95
CA HIS A 147 -4.08 3.39 6.15
C HIS A 147 -3.75 4.34 7.32
N ARG A 148 -2.52 4.89 7.41
CA ARG A 148 -2.12 5.87 8.43
C ARG A 148 -2.67 7.28 8.17
N VAL A 149 -3.31 7.52 7.00
CA VAL A 149 -3.87 8.83 6.65
C VAL A 149 -5.36 8.86 6.95
N LEU A 150 -5.76 9.74 7.89
CA LEU A 150 -7.09 9.82 8.49
C LEU A 150 -7.88 11.03 7.97
N ALA A 151 -9.20 11.01 8.16
CA ALA A 151 -10.04 12.17 7.92
C ALA A 151 -9.90 13.22 9.05
N ALA A 152 -10.49 14.39 8.84
CA ALA A 152 -10.52 15.44 9.85
C ALA A 152 -11.13 14.93 11.18
N GLY A 153 -10.60 15.41 12.30
CA GLY A 153 -10.98 14.93 13.62
C GLY A 153 -10.49 13.50 13.91
N ARG A 154 -9.45 13.04 13.19
CA ARG A 154 -8.88 11.68 13.29
C ARG A 154 -9.88 10.56 13.07
N LYS A 155 -10.94 10.80 12.28
CA LYS A 155 -11.87 9.77 11.84
C LYS A 155 -11.22 8.87 10.80
N ILE A 156 -11.63 7.60 10.72
CA ILE A 156 -10.97 6.57 9.91
C ILE A 156 -10.85 6.96 8.41
N GLY A 157 -11.85 7.64 7.85
CA GLY A 157 -11.87 8.00 6.43
C GLY A 157 -12.02 6.78 5.50
N GLY A 158 -11.91 7.00 4.19
CA GLY A 158 -12.04 5.93 3.18
C GLY A 158 -10.80 5.02 3.09
N PHE A 159 -10.99 3.83 2.49
CA PHE A 159 -9.94 2.91 2.11
C PHE A 159 -10.36 2.12 0.88
N SER A 160 -9.49 1.98 -0.11
CA SER A 160 -9.83 1.40 -1.42
C SER A 160 -9.58 -0.10 -1.55
N ALA A 161 -8.93 -0.73 -0.56
CA ALA A 161 -8.73 -2.17 -0.54
C ALA A 161 -10.02 -2.91 -0.15
N HIS A 162 -10.07 -4.21 -0.42
CA HIS A 162 -11.18 -5.08 -0.02
C HIS A 162 -11.45 -4.97 1.49
N GLY A 163 -12.71 -4.95 1.87
CA GLY A 163 -13.14 -4.70 3.26
C GLY A 163 -13.15 -3.23 3.68
N GLY A 164 -12.66 -2.31 2.84
CA GLY A 164 -12.78 -0.87 3.06
C GLY A 164 -12.27 -0.40 4.42
N THR A 165 -13.10 0.36 5.12
CA THR A 165 -12.75 0.95 6.44
C THR A 165 -12.47 -0.09 7.52
N ILE A 166 -13.05 -1.30 7.42
CA ILE A 166 -12.77 -2.41 8.35
C ILE A 166 -11.31 -2.86 8.21
N THR A 167 -10.84 -3.09 6.98
CA THR A 167 -9.44 -3.44 6.74
C THR A 167 -8.50 -2.34 7.19
N LYS A 168 -8.85 -1.07 6.97
CA LYS A 168 -8.06 0.07 7.46
C LYS A 168 -7.97 0.09 8.98
N ALA A 169 -9.08 -0.12 9.68
CA ALA A 169 -9.11 -0.17 11.14
C ALA A 169 -8.22 -1.31 11.69
N ARG A 170 -8.28 -2.48 11.05
CA ARG A 170 -7.45 -3.63 11.42
C ARG A 170 -5.96 -3.37 11.24
N LEU A 171 -5.55 -2.73 10.12
CA LEU A 171 -4.16 -2.34 9.89
C LEU A 171 -3.67 -1.32 10.92
N LEU A 172 -4.51 -0.34 11.28
CA LEU A 172 -4.21 0.61 12.34
C LEU A 172 -4.08 -0.07 13.71
N ALA A 173 -4.99 -0.99 14.04
CA ALA A 173 -4.93 -1.77 15.28
C ALA A 173 -3.68 -2.65 15.35
N LEU A 174 -3.27 -3.27 14.22
CA LEU A 174 -2.02 -4.00 14.12
C LEU A 174 -0.80 -3.14 14.51
N GLU A 175 -0.86 -1.86 14.18
CA GLU A 175 0.16 -0.87 14.53
C GLU A 175 -0.04 -0.22 15.91
N GLY A 176 -0.99 -0.71 16.71
CA GLY A 176 -1.32 -0.18 18.04
C GLY A 176 -2.15 1.11 18.03
N VAL A 177 -2.73 1.49 16.88
CA VAL A 177 -3.59 2.68 16.77
C VAL A 177 -5.06 2.28 16.86
N HIS A 178 -5.72 2.68 17.95
CA HIS A 178 -7.14 2.43 18.20
C HIS A 178 -7.96 3.71 18.01
N LEU A 179 -8.91 3.70 17.07
CA LEU A 179 -9.76 4.86 16.73
C LEU A 179 -11.14 4.77 17.39
N GLY A 180 -11.18 4.57 18.72
CA GLY A 180 -12.45 4.46 19.49
C GLY A 180 -12.86 3.01 19.77
N HIS A 181 -13.99 2.85 20.49
CA HIS A 181 -14.48 1.54 20.92
C HIS A 181 -14.93 0.67 19.72
N GLY A 182 -14.47 -0.57 19.67
CA GLY A 182 -14.95 -1.58 18.73
C GLY A 182 -14.11 -1.79 17.46
N THR A 183 -12.81 -1.50 17.46
CA THR A 183 -11.92 -1.84 16.32
C THR A 183 -11.80 -3.36 16.20
N PRO A 184 -12.25 -3.99 15.10
CA PRO A 184 -12.14 -5.44 14.92
C PRO A 184 -10.67 -5.85 14.77
N LEU A 185 -10.25 -6.92 15.45
CA LEU A 185 -8.92 -7.52 15.27
C LEU A 185 -8.80 -8.23 13.91
N LEU A 186 -7.58 -8.41 13.44
CA LEU A 186 -7.33 -9.23 12.25
C LEU A 186 -7.60 -10.71 12.56
N PRO A 187 -8.17 -11.50 11.63
CA PRO A 187 -8.30 -12.95 11.81
C PRO A 187 -6.92 -13.55 12.12
N GLY A 188 -6.85 -14.39 13.18
CA GLY A 188 -5.62 -15.07 13.60
C GLY A 188 -4.73 -14.29 14.59
N LEU A 189 -5.13 -13.07 15.02
CA LEU A 189 -4.44 -12.30 16.07
C LEU A 189 -5.27 -12.18 17.36
N ASP A 190 -6.35 -12.94 17.47
CA ASP A 190 -7.36 -12.78 18.51
C ASP A 190 -6.92 -13.28 19.91
N GLU A 191 -5.78 -13.97 20.03
CA GLU A 191 -5.30 -14.47 21.35
C GLU A 191 -3.77 -14.46 21.43
N ARG A 192 -3.19 -13.36 21.89
CA ARG A 192 -1.88 -13.39 22.57
C ARG A 192 -1.83 -12.34 23.68
#